data_c1259d1178b302fc4a9c684b38de5002
#
_entry.id   c1259d1178b302fc4a9c684b38de5002
#
_cell.length_a   1.000
_cell.length_b   1.000
_cell.length_c   1.000
_cell.angle_alpha   90.00
_cell.angle_beta   90.00
_cell.angle_gamma   90.00
#
_symmetry.space_group_name_H-M   'P 1'
#
loop_
_entity.id
_entity.type
_entity.pdbx_description
1 polymer ?
#
loop_
_entity_poly.entity_id
_entity_poly.type
_entity_poly.pdbx_seq_one_letter_code
_entity_poly.pdbx_strand_id
1 'polypeptide(L)' 'MLNKTIEEAIKKSGLKKILIAEQLDITYNSLRRKLNGEIQWNKLELEKLSKLLQNYL' A
#
# COMPACT_ATOMS: atom_id res chain seq x y z
N MET A 1 -12.77 -0.68 6.14
CA MET A 1 -11.49 -0.44 6.81
C MET A 1 -10.43 -0.08 5.79
N LEU A 2 -9.57 0.87 6.12
CA LEU A 2 -8.58 1.39 5.19
C LEU A 2 -7.63 0.32 4.66
N ASN A 3 -7.08 -0.51 5.55
CA ASN A 3 -6.13 -1.54 5.13
C ASN A 3 -6.75 -2.56 4.20
N LYS A 4 -7.99 -2.93 4.45
CA LYS A 4 -8.69 -3.87 3.58
C LYS A 4 -8.94 -3.27 2.20
N THR A 5 -9.31 -1.99 2.15
CA THR A 5 -9.52 -1.27 0.90
C THR A 5 -8.22 -1.21 0.08
N ILE A 6 -7.11 -0.93 0.75
CA ILE A 6 -5.80 -0.89 0.11
C ILE A 6 -5.43 -2.27 -0.44
N GLU A 7 -5.61 -3.33 0.33
CA GLU A 7 -5.30 -4.68 -0.13
C GLU A 7 -6.14 -5.08 -1.34
N GLU A 8 -7.42 -4.75 -1.34
CA GLU A 8 -8.30 -5.02 -2.47
C GLU A 8 -7.85 -4.27 -3.71
N ALA A 9 -7.47 -3.00 -3.55
CA ALA A 9 -6.98 -2.20 -4.66
C ALA A 9 -5.68 -2.77 -5.22
N ILE A 10 -4.78 -3.23 -4.37
CA ILE A 10 -3.54 -3.88 -4.80
C ILE A 10 -3.83 -5.12 -5.63
N LYS A 11 -4.77 -5.95 -5.17
CA LYS A 11 -5.16 -7.15 -5.92
C LYS A 11 -5.74 -6.79 -7.28
N LYS A 12 -6.61 -5.81 -7.33
CA LYS A 12 -7.23 -5.37 -8.58
C LYS A 12 -6.21 -4.79 -9.55
N SER A 13 -5.21 -4.10 -9.03
CA SER A 13 -4.19 -3.45 -9.87
C SER A 13 -3.25 -4.45 -10.53
N GLY A 14 -3.08 -5.62 -9.93
CA GLY A 14 -2.12 -6.60 -10.40
C GLY A 14 -0.68 -6.24 -10.09
N LEU A 15 -0.44 -5.15 -9.36
CA LEU A 15 0.90 -4.73 -9.00
C LEU A 15 1.48 -5.64 -7.91
N LYS A 16 2.76 -5.94 -8.03
CA LYS A 16 3.45 -6.73 -7.02
C LYS A 16 3.74 -5.86 -5.80
N LYS A 17 3.59 -6.44 -4.61
CA LYS A 17 3.83 -5.71 -3.36
C LYS A 17 5.26 -5.18 -3.26
N ILE A 18 6.24 -5.92 -3.80
CA ILE A 18 7.62 -5.46 -3.76
C ILE A 18 7.79 -4.17 -4.57
N LEU A 19 7.10 -4.07 -5.70
CA LEU A 19 7.12 -2.85 -6.50
C LEU A 19 6.47 -1.69 -5.76
N ILE A 20 5.36 -1.97 -5.08
CA ILE A 20 4.68 -0.95 -4.29
C ILE A 20 5.58 -0.45 -3.16
N ALA A 21 6.28 -1.35 -2.48
CA ALA A 21 7.22 -0.97 -1.43
C ALA A 21 8.32 -0.06 -1.97
N GLU A 22 8.85 -0.37 -3.14
CA GLU A 22 9.85 0.49 -3.79
C GLU A 22 9.30 1.87 -4.06
N GLN A 23 8.08 1.96 -4.56
CA GLN A 23 7.45 3.25 -4.85
C GLN A 23 7.22 4.07 -3.60
N LEU A 24 6.99 3.41 -2.47
CA LEU A 24 6.79 4.07 -1.19
C LEU A 24 8.09 4.33 -0.45
N ASP A 25 9.20 3.86 -0.98
CA ASP A 25 10.52 3.98 -0.37
C ASP A 25 10.58 3.30 1.01
N ILE A 26 9.97 2.13 1.10
CA ILE A 26 9.98 1.30 2.31
C ILE A 26 10.35 -0.13 1.92
N THR A 27 10.70 -0.93 2.93
CA THR A 27 11.00 -2.34 2.68
C THR A 27 9.71 -3.14 2.47
N TYR A 28 9.81 -4.27 1.79
CA TYR A 28 8.69 -5.17 1.63
C TYR A 28 8.13 -5.60 2.99
N ASN A 29 9.01 -5.87 3.95
CA ASN A 29 8.59 -6.28 5.28
C ASN A 29 7.78 -5.18 5.98
N SER A 30 8.20 -3.92 5.84
CA SER A 30 7.45 -2.79 6.38
C SER A 30 6.08 -2.67 5.73
N LEU A 31 6.02 -2.83 4.41
CA LEU A 31 4.75 -2.80 3.70
C LEU A 31 3.79 -3.88 4.23
N ARG A 32 4.30 -5.10 4.37
CA ARG A 32 3.49 -6.22 4.86
C ARG A 32 2.94 -5.94 6.25
N ARG A 33 3.76 -5.39 7.14
CA ARG A 33 3.32 -5.05 8.50
C ARG A 33 2.27 -3.96 8.50
N LYS A 34 2.41 -2.97 7.62
CA LYS A 34 1.41 -1.89 7.51
C LYS A 34 0.09 -2.43 7.00
N LEU A 35 0.12 -3.33 6.04
CA LEU A 35 -1.10 -3.96 5.54
C LEU A 35 -1.78 -4.83 6.59
N ASN A 36 -1.01 -5.44 7.49
CA ASN A 36 -1.55 -6.24 8.58
C ASN A 36 -2.02 -5.42 9.77
N GLY A 37 -1.80 -4.10 9.75
CA GLY A 37 -2.20 -3.23 10.84
C GLY A 37 -1.22 -3.16 11.99
N GLU A 38 -0.04 -3.77 11.86
CA GLU A 38 0.97 -3.75 12.91
C GLU A 38 1.68 -2.41 13.02
N ILE A 39 1.82 -1.70 11.90
CA ILE A 39 2.44 -0.38 11.82
C ILE A 39 1.46 0.54 11.12
N GLN A 40 1.27 1.73 11.65
CA GLN A 40 0.37 2.70 11.03
C GLN A 40 1.01 3.33 9.79
N TRP A 41 0.15 3.65 8.83
CA TRP A 41 0.56 4.42 7.66
C TRP A 41 0.83 5.87 8.06
N ASN A 42 1.84 6.49 7.47
CA ASN A 42 1.98 7.92 7.62
C ASN A 42 1.31 8.63 6.44
N LYS A 43 1.15 9.94 6.57
CA LYS A 43 0.42 10.73 5.59
C LYS A 43 1.06 10.67 4.20
N LEU A 44 2.37 10.75 4.14
CA LEU A 44 3.09 10.74 2.86
C LEU A 44 2.92 9.40 2.14
N GLU A 45 2.98 8.32 2.91
CA GLU A 45 2.77 6.98 2.35
C GLU A 45 1.37 6.83 1.79
N LEU A 46 0.37 7.32 2.51
CA LEU A 46 -1.01 7.28 2.05
C LEU A 46 -1.21 8.09 0.78
N GLU A 47 -0.58 9.24 0.67
CA GLU A 47 -0.64 10.06 -0.52
C GLU A 47 -0.05 9.33 -1.73
N LYS A 48 1.10 8.70 -1.55
CA LYS A 48 1.73 7.93 -2.62
C LYS A 48 0.89 6.73 -3.04
N LEU A 49 0.34 6.00 -2.05
CA LEU A 49 -0.55 4.89 -2.33
C LEU A 49 -1.78 5.33 -3.08
N SER A 50 -2.37 6.44 -2.67
CA SER A 50 -3.57 6.97 -3.31
C SER A 50 -3.33 7.26 -4.79
N LYS A 51 -2.19 7.88 -5.11
CA LYS A 51 -1.82 8.15 -6.50
C LYS A 51 -1.56 6.87 -7.28
N LEU A 52 -0.87 5.92 -6.67
CA LEU A 52 -0.51 4.68 -7.32
C LEU A 52 -1.72 3.81 -7.61
N LEU A 53 -2.69 3.80 -6.72
CA LEU A 53 -3.86 2.94 -6.79
C LEU A 53 -5.16 3.68 -7.14
N GLN A 54 -5.07 4.92 -7.60
CA GLN A 54 -6.26 5.76 -7.77
C GLN A 54 -7.33 5.16 -8.68
N ASN A 55 -6.93 4.37 -9.66
CA ASN A 55 -7.86 3.73 -10.58
C ASN A 55 -8.54 2.50 -10.00
N TYR A 56 -8.13 2.08 -8.81
CA TYR A 56 -8.60 0.85 -8.18
C TYR A 56 -9.25 1.08 -6.81
N LEU A 57 -9.28 2.31 -6.37
CA LEU A 57 -9.89 2.67 -5.08
C LEU A 57 -11.36 3.02 -5.19
#